data_fc0304d69761016b2de761df43ada76f
#
_entry.id   fc0304d69761016b2de761df43ada76f
#
_cell.length_a   1.000
_cell.length_b   1.000
_cell.length_c   1.000
_cell.angle_alpha   90.00
_cell.angle_beta   90.00
_cell.angle_gamma   90.00
#
_symmetry.space_group_name_H-M   'P 1'
#
loop_
_entity.id
_entity.type
_entity.pdbx_description
1 polymer ?
#
loop_
_entity_poly.entity_id
_entity_poly.type
_entity_poly.pdbx_seq_one_letter_code
_entity_poly.pdbx_strand_id
1 'polypeptide(L)'
;MKKSNRTFSRALLIMMVLLNAGIFSCSNPKDKNKATLSSNSVNIQISYPTAQGDQPLDGRLIFLISKQIDKEPRFQLRDDSKTCQGFGMDVLDWKPNKPLQFDSKAFGYPIRSFDSLPSGEFFVQAVFHKYETFTRADGHVVKLPMDRGEGQKWNKAPGNLYSTPKKITISNGQFPNLTLKLDKKTPPIPQPKDTKYVKHIKIKSKLLSDFWGRDMYLGAHVLLPKGWETHPNVKYPLAIMHGHFPSDFGGFRTTPPDSSLKPEYSERFKVEGYNLTVQQEAHDFYKTWTGPNFPRVIAIKIQHPTPYYDDSYAVNSAAQGPYGDAITYELIPYIEKQFRGIGEGWSRFVY
;
A
#
# COMPACT_ATOMS: atom_id res chain seq x y z
N MET A 1 -14.05 -21.55 59.32
CA MET A 1 -15.26 -21.00 59.98
C MET A 1 -16.10 -20.24 58.95
N LYS A 2 -17.37 -20.64 58.91
CA LYS A 2 -18.59 -20.06 58.30
C LYS A 2 -18.64 -19.81 56.78
N LYS A 3 -19.35 -20.76 56.14
CA LYS A 3 -20.09 -20.66 54.87
C LYS A 3 -21.22 -19.62 55.01
N SER A 4 -21.52 -18.91 53.92
CA SER A 4 -22.85 -18.36 53.74
C SER A 4 -23.26 -18.54 52.27
N ASN A 5 -24.19 -19.48 52.07
CA ASN A 5 -25.01 -19.65 50.86
C ASN A 5 -26.05 -18.54 50.82
N ARG A 6 -26.31 -17.96 49.69
CA ARG A 6 -27.61 -17.36 49.37
C ARG A 6 -28.01 -17.69 47.93
N THR A 7 -28.88 -18.67 47.83
CA THR A 7 -29.83 -18.94 46.77
C THR A 7 -30.83 -17.79 46.65
N PHE A 8 -31.11 -17.31 45.46
CA PHE A 8 -32.33 -16.55 45.19
C PHE A 8 -33.07 -17.12 43.97
N SER A 9 -34.33 -17.26 44.22
CA SER A 9 -35.40 -18.01 43.60
C SER A 9 -35.83 -17.44 42.25
N ARG A 10 -36.28 -18.34 41.38
CA ARG A 10 -37.04 -18.10 40.15
C ARG A 10 -38.39 -17.49 40.47
N ALA A 11 -38.80 -16.46 39.76
CA ALA A 11 -40.18 -16.06 39.63
C ALA A 11 -40.51 -15.85 38.16
N LEU A 12 -41.31 -16.77 37.65
CA LEU A 12 -41.98 -16.79 36.36
C LEU A 12 -43.18 -15.83 36.45
N LEU A 13 -43.28 -14.86 35.55
CA LEU A 13 -44.48 -14.07 35.37
C LEU A 13 -44.94 -14.16 33.90
N ILE A 14 -45.97 -15.00 33.71
CA ILE A 14 -46.79 -15.11 32.50
C ILE A 14 -47.82 -13.99 32.57
N MET A 15 -47.86 -13.12 31.56
CA MET A 15 -48.94 -12.18 31.38
C MET A 15 -49.56 -12.35 29.98
N MET A 16 -50.67 -13.05 29.93
CA MET A 16 -51.63 -13.08 28.81
C MET A 16 -52.26 -11.70 28.66
N VAL A 17 -52.28 -11.15 27.45
CA VAL A 17 -53.22 -10.08 27.09
C VAL A 17 -53.95 -10.46 25.81
N LEU A 18 -55.24 -10.40 25.94
CA LEU A 18 -56.29 -10.82 25.03
C LEU A 18 -56.37 -10.00 23.73
N LEU A 19 -56.78 -10.68 22.68
CA LEU A 19 -57.27 -10.19 21.40
C LEU A 19 -58.32 -9.08 21.57
N ASN A 20 -58.20 -8.02 20.77
CA ASN A 20 -59.34 -7.24 20.30
C ASN A 20 -59.20 -7.03 18.80
N ALA A 21 -60.03 -7.75 18.08
CA ALA A 21 -60.23 -7.56 16.64
C ALA A 21 -61.12 -6.35 16.42
N GLY A 22 -60.54 -5.26 15.92
CA GLY A 22 -61.25 -4.11 15.41
C GLY A 22 -61.06 -4.03 13.89
N ILE A 23 -62.10 -4.43 13.17
CA ILE A 23 -62.17 -4.28 11.70
C ILE A 23 -62.44 -2.80 11.40
N PHE A 24 -61.39 -2.04 10.99
CA PHE A 24 -61.62 -0.77 10.28
C PHE A 24 -61.14 -0.93 8.83
N SER A 25 -62.14 -1.09 7.95
CA SER A 25 -61.98 -0.97 6.52
C SER A 25 -61.79 0.51 6.21
N CYS A 26 -60.58 0.92 5.86
CA CYS A 26 -60.33 2.19 5.21
C CYS A 26 -59.83 1.90 3.80
N SER A 27 -60.67 2.27 2.83
CA SER A 27 -60.38 2.32 1.41
C SER A 27 -59.19 3.23 1.15
N ASN A 28 -58.09 2.65 0.66
CA ASN A 28 -56.94 3.41 0.16
C ASN A 28 -57.28 4.12 -1.16
N PRO A 29 -57.04 5.44 -1.27
CA PRO A 29 -56.97 6.07 -2.57
C PRO A 29 -55.74 5.50 -3.27
N LYS A 30 -55.92 5.11 -4.54
CA LYS A 30 -54.88 4.69 -5.44
C LYS A 30 -53.90 5.86 -5.66
N ASP A 31 -52.85 5.93 -4.88
CA ASP A 31 -51.68 6.75 -5.24
C ASP A 31 -51.00 6.12 -6.44
N LYS A 32 -51.44 6.58 -7.60
CA LYS A 32 -50.72 6.43 -8.86
C LYS A 32 -49.57 7.43 -8.91
N ASN A 33 -48.51 7.21 -8.16
CA ASN A 33 -47.20 7.82 -8.43
C ASN A 33 -46.13 7.04 -7.71
N LYS A 34 -46.01 5.74 -8.04
CA LYS A 34 -44.75 5.04 -7.86
C LYS A 34 -43.87 5.47 -9.05
N ALA A 35 -43.17 6.60 -8.89
CA ALA A 35 -42.05 6.90 -9.75
C ALA A 35 -41.12 5.69 -9.67
N THR A 36 -41.14 4.87 -10.70
CA THR A 36 -40.11 3.89 -10.98
C THR A 36 -38.82 4.70 -11.10
N LEU A 37 -38.05 4.80 -10.03
CA LEU A 37 -36.65 5.14 -10.12
C LEU A 37 -36.05 4.07 -11.03
N SER A 38 -35.99 4.40 -12.33
CA SER A 38 -35.18 3.65 -13.27
C SER A 38 -33.80 3.64 -12.65
N SER A 39 -33.35 2.49 -12.16
CA SER A 39 -31.97 2.31 -11.77
C SER A 39 -31.16 2.64 -13.03
N ASN A 40 -30.54 3.81 -13.05
CA ASN A 40 -29.63 4.19 -14.11
C ASN A 40 -28.52 3.16 -14.13
N SER A 41 -28.64 2.17 -15.02
CA SER A 41 -27.63 1.12 -15.13
C SER A 41 -26.36 1.75 -15.67
N VAL A 42 -25.40 1.95 -14.78
CA VAL A 42 -24.05 2.40 -15.16
C VAL A 42 -23.43 1.31 -16.04
N ASN A 43 -23.18 1.63 -17.31
CA ASN A 43 -22.61 0.68 -18.26
C ASN A 43 -21.14 1.03 -18.53
N ILE A 44 -20.25 0.48 -17.70
CA ILE A 44 -18.79 0.64 -17.83
C ILE A 44 -18.18 -0.73 -18.15
N GLN A 45 -17.69 -0.88 -19.37
CA GLN A 45 -16.99 -2.08 -19.83
C GLN A 45 -15.49 -1.85 -19.77
N ILE A 46 -14.76 -2.72 -19.06
CA ILE A 46 -13.31 -2.63 -18.92
C ILE A 46 -12.68 -3.94 -19.38
N SER A 47 -11.63 -3.87 -20.17
CA SER A 47 -10.88 -5.04 -20.65
C SER A 47 -9.38 -4.80 -20.62
N TYR A 48 -8.59 -5.88 -20.65
CA TYR A 48 -7.15 -5.78 -20.90
C TYR A 48 -6.76 -6.71 -22.08
N PRO A 49 -5.78 -6.31 -22.91
CA PRO A 49 -5.36 -7.11 -24.06
C PRO A 49 -4.36 -8.21 -23.67
N THR A 50 -4.29 -9.27 -24.45
CA THR A 50 -3.32 -10.38 -24.30
C THR A 50 -1.86 -9.88 -24.26
N ALA A 51 -1.56 -8.75 -24.92
CA ALA A 51 -0.23 -8.12 -24.88
C ALA A 51 0.22 -7.71 -23.44
N GLN A 52 -0.70 -7.60 -22.48
CA GLN A 52 -0.39 -7.31 -21.08
C GLN A 52 -0.21 -8.56 -20.23
N GLY A 53 -0.55 -9.73 -20.75
CA GLY A 53 -0.44 -11.05 -20.13
C GLY A 53 -1.49 -12.01 -20.67
N ASP A 54 -1.14 -13.27 -20.79
CA ASP A 54 -2.00 -14.35 -21.30
C ASP A 54 -2.72 -15.12 -20.18
N GLN A 55 -2.23 -14.99 -18.95
CA GLN A 55 -2.82 -15.65 -17.78
C GLN A 55 -3.95 -14.81 -17.17
N PRO A 56 -4.97 -15.47 -16.61
CA PRO A 56 -6.01 -14.78 -15.85
C PRO A 56 -5.43 -13.99 -14.68
N LEU A 57 -6.08 -12.90 -14.34
CA LEU A 57 -5.65 -11.98 -13.29
C LEU A 57 -6.60 -11.96 -12.10
N ASP A 58 -6.03 -11.97 -10.91
CA ASP A 58 -6.71 -11.69 -9.66
C ASP A 58 -6.31 -10.30 -9.15
N GLY A 59 -7.24 -9.57 -8.55
CA GLY A 59 -6.93 -8.26 -8.00
C GLY A 59 -8.14 -7.39 -7.73
N ARG A 60 -7.88 -6.10 -7.64
CA ARG A 60 -8.92 -5.09 -7.44
C ARG A 60 -8.95 -4.12 -8.63
N LEU A 61 -10.12 -4.03 -9.25
CA LEU A 61 -10.39 -3.04 -10.30
C LEU A 61 -10.85 -1.75 -9.64
N ILE A 62 -10.14 -0.66 -9.91
CA ILE A 62 -10.39 0.68 -9.36
C ILE A 62 -10.75 1.60 -10.52
N PHE A 63 -11.94 2.20 -10.45
CA PHE A 63 -12.41 3.18 -11.40
C PHE A 63 -12.37 4.58 -10.76
N LEU A 64 -11.71 5.52 -11.42
CA LEU A 64 -11.37 6.84 -10.91
C LEU A 64 -12.04 7.92 -11.74
N ILE A 65 -12.57 8.95 -11.07
CA ILE A 65 -13.23 10.08 -11.70
C ILE A 65 -12.67 11.37 -11.10
N SER A 66 -12.13 12.25 -11.94
CA SER A 66 -11.56 13.53 -11.53
C SER A 66 -12.10 14.68 -12.36
N LYS A 67 -12.21 15.86 -11.76
CA LYS A 67 -12.49 17.12 -12.48
C LYS A 67 -11.24 17.71 -13.14
N GLN A 68 -10.05 17.28 -12.74
CA GLN A 68 -8.76 17.84 -13.17
C GLN A 68 -7.95 16.80 -13.95
N ILE A 69 -7.06 17.27 -14.84
CA ILE A 69 -6.17 16.43 -15.65
C ILE A 69 -4.70 16.87 -15.59
N ASP A 70 -4.35 17.82 -14.73
CA ASP A 70 -2.97 18.20 -14.45
C ASP A 70 -2.10 17.00 -14.03
N LYS A 71 -2.76 16.00 -13.41
CA LYS A 71 -2.21 14.67 -13.11
C LYS A 71 -3.22 13.61 -13.52
N GLU A 72 -2.74 12.39 -13.85
CA GLU A 72 -3.67 11.26 -14.09
C GLU A 72 -4.57 11.01 -12.87
N PRO A 73 -5.86 10.67 -13.05
CA PRO A 73 -6.79 10.40 -11.93
C PRO A 73 -6.24 9.44 -10.87
N ARG A 74 -5.46 8.43 -11.27
CA ARG A 74 -4.84 7.47 -10.33
C ARG A 74 -3.88 8.11 -9.31
N PHE A 75 -3.41 9.33 -9.55
CA PHE A 75 -2.55 10.07 -8.63
C PHE A 75 -3.30 11.13 -7.83
N GLN A 76 -4.61 11.19 -7.95
CA GLN A 76 -5.45 12.20 -7.31
C GLN A 76 -6.36 11.65 -6.21
N LEU A 77 -6.41 10.31 -6.02
CA LEU A 77 -7.12 9.71 -4.88
C LEU A 77 -6.30 9.92 -3.61
N ARG A 78 -6.87 10.63 -2.64
CA ARG A 78 -6.19 11.13 -1.44
C ARG A 78 -7.10 11.04 -0.22
N ASP A 79 -6.54 11.18 0.96
CA ASP A 79 -7.26 11.26 2.23
C ASP A 79 -7.43 12.74 2.68
N ASP A 80 -7.92 13.56 1.77
CA ASP A 80 -8.21 14.98 2.04
C ASP A 80 -9.35 15.49 1.13
N SER A 81 -9.78 16.74 1.33
CA SER A 81 -10.88 17.36 0.58
C SER A 81 -10.60 17.59 -0.92
N LYS A 82 -9.36 17.45 -1.36
CA LYS A 82 -8.94 17.56 -2.77
C LYS A 82 -8.91 16.22 -3.49
N THR A 83 -9.40 15.15 -2.85
CA THR A 83 -9.42 13.80 -3.42
C THR A 83 -10.31 13.73 -4.66
N CYS A 84 -9.91 12.93 -5.65
CA CYS A 84 -10.82 12.52 -6.71
C CYS A 84 -11.77 11.41 -6.22
N GLN A 85 -12.78 11.09 -7.04
CA GLN A 85 -13.69 9.97 -6.75
C GLN A 85 -13.08 8.66 -7.21
N GLY A 86 -13.13 7.63 -6.35
CA GLY A 86 -12.78 6.26 -6.67
C GLY A 86 -13.93 5.30 -6.39
N PHE A 87 -14.05 4.25 -7.22
CA PHE A 87 -14.91 3.08 -6.98
C PHE A 87 -14.07 1.83 -7.14
N GLY A 88 -14.27 0.81 -6.30
CA GLY A 88 -13.46 -0.39 -6.33
C GLY A 88 -14.27 -1.67 -6.21
N MET A 89 -13.91 -2.69 -6.99
CA MET A 89 -14.47 -4.05 -6.90
C MET A 89 -13.36 -5.09 -6.99
N ASP A 90 -13.51 -6.20 -6.29
CA ASP A 90 -12.59 -7.33 -6.39
C ASP A 90 -12.93 -8.18 -7.61
N VAL A 91 -11.90 -8.69 -8.26
CA VAL A 91 -11.98 -9.46 -9.50
C VAL A 91 -11.10 -10.69 -9.39
N LEU A 92 -11.66 -11.83 -9.74
CA LEU A 92 -10.96 -13.11 -9.75
C LEU A 92 -11.04 -13.77 -11.13
N ASP A 93 -10.00 -14.47 -11.52
CA ASP A 93 -9.91 -15.23 -12.79
C ASP A 93 -10.27 -14.39 -14.04
N TRP A 94 -9.91 -13.11 -14.03
CA TRP A 94 -10.20 -12.24 -15.17
C TRP A 94 -9.32 -12.58 -16.37
N LYS A 95 -9.95 -12.97 -17.47
CA LYS A 95 -9.25 -13.43 -18.68
C LYS A 95 -8.95 -12.26 -19.62
N PRO A 96 -7.82 -12.32 -20.35
CA PRO A 96 -7.49 -11.29 -21.35
C PRO A 96 -8.55 -11.23 -22.45
N ASN A 97 -8.75 -10.04 -23.01
CA ASN A 97 -9.74 -9.72 -24.04
C ASN A 97 -11.20 -10.00 -23.66
N LYS A 98 -11.49 -10.33 -22.40
CA LYS A 98 -12.87 -10.47 -21.91
C LYS A 98 -13.29 -9.19 -21.24
N PRO A 99 -14.28 -8.46 -21.77
CA PRO A 99 -14.84 -7.30 -21.09
C PRO A 99 -15.45 -7.70 -19.76
N LEU A 100 -15.17 -6.88 -18.75
CA LEU A 100 -15.77 -6.96 -17.43
C LEU A 100 -16.71 -5.76 -17.26
N GLN A 101 -17.95 -6.03 -16.90
CA GLN A 101 -18.89 -4.99 -16.51
C GLN A 101 -18.52 -4.49 -15.11
N PHE A 102 -18.23 -3.21 -14.96
CA PHE A 102 -17.99 -2.62 -13.66
C PHE A 102 -19.29 -2.58 -12.85
N ASP A 103 -19.25 -3.08 -11.61
CA ASP A 103 -20.45 -3.16 -10.77
C ASP A 103 -20.88 -1.74 -10.32
N SER A 104 -22.12 -1.37 -10.65
CA SER A 104 -22.71 -0.09 -10.22
C SER A 104 -22.87 0.02 -8.69
N LYS A 105 -22.85 -1.11 -7.98
CA LYS A 105 -22.88 -1.20 -6.52
C LYS A 105 -21.49 -1.22 -5.89
N ALA A 106 -20.42 -1.09 -6.68
CA ALA A 106 -19.04 -1.05 -6.17
C ALA A 106 -18.89 0.05 -5.12
N PHE A 107 -18.12 -0.26 -4.07
CA PHE A 107 -17.85 0.69 -3.01
C PHE A 107 -17.14 1.93 -3.54
N GLY A 108 -17.71 3.10 -3.27
CA GLY A 108 -17.16 4.41 -3.67
C GLY A 108 -16.62 5.23 -2.50
N TYR A 109 -15.62 6.06 -2.80
CA TYR A 109 -15.02 7.05 -1.90
C TYR A 109 -14.59 8.30 -2.70
N PRO A 110 -14.88 9.51 -2.24
CA PRO A 110 -15.67 9.89 -1.05
C PRO A 110 -17.18 9.70 -1.23
N ILE A 111 -17.69 9.72 -2.46
CA ILE A 111 -19.12 9.49 -2.78
C ILE A 111 -19.33 7.97 -2.90
N ARG A 112 -20.33 7.45 -2.19
CA ARG A 112 -20.54 6.00 -2.08
C ARG A 112 -21.20 5.37 -3.30
N SER A 113 -22.05 6.10 -4.03
CA SER A 113 -22.84 5.58 -5.14
C SER A 113 -22.65 6.39 -6.41
N PHE A 114 -22.66 5.73 -7.56
CA PHE A 114 -22.68 6.40 -8.87
C PHE A 114 -23.87 7.33 -9.05
N ASP A 115 -25.03 6.98 -8.47
CA ASP A 115 -26.26 7.79 -8.58
C ASP A 115 -26.15 9.15 -7.88
N SER A 116 -25.19 9.30 -6.98
CA SER A 116 -24.93 10.55 -6.25
C SER A 116 -23.86 11.42 -6.90
N LEU A 117 -23.32 11.00 -8.05
CA LEU A 117 -22.33 11.80 -8.77
C LEU A 117 -22.98 13.06 -9.36
N PRO A 118 -22.34 14.23 -9.21
CA PRO A 118 -22.87 15.46 -9.79
C PRO A 118 -22.76 15.46 -11.32
N SER A 119 -23.65 16.18 -11.99
CA SER A 119 -23.51 16.48 -13.41
C SER A 119 -22.28 17.33 -13.68
N GLY A 120 -21.66 17.15 -14.85
CA GLY A 120 -20.47 17.91 -15.26
C GLY A 120 -19.53 17.13 -16.15
N GLU A 121 -18.42 17.75 -16.49
CA GLU A 121 -17.32 17.14 -17.23
C GLU A 121 -16.29 16.55 -16.26
N PHE A 122 -15.81 15.36 -16.60
CA PHE A 122 -14.85 14.61 -15.78
C PHE A 122 -13.83 13.89 -16.65
N PHE A 123 -12.68 13.57 -16.06
CA PHE A 123 -11.70 12.64 -16.59
C PHE A 123 -11.80 11.34 -15.80
N VAL A 124 -11.92 10.22 -16.50
CA VAL A 124 -12.03 8.89 -15.91
C VAL A 124 -10.83 8.03 -16.27
N GLN A 125 -10.44 7.15 -15.37
CA GLN A 125 -9.36 6.21 -15.56
C GLN A 125 -9.66 4.90 -14.80
N ALA A 126 -9.28 3.78 -15.36
CA ALA A 126 -9.32 2.49 -14.67
C ALA A 126 -7.90 2.00 -14.36
N VAL A 127 -7.74 1.42 -13.17
CA VAL A 127 -6.51 0.76 -12.71
C VAL A 127 -6.87 -0.62 -12.18
N PHE A 128 -6.13 -1.62 -12.58
CA PHE A 128 -6.21 -2.97 -12.01
C PHE A 128 -5.01 -3.19 -11.09
N HIS A 129 -5.28 -3.23 -9.79
CA HIS A 129 -4.29 -3.55 -8.77
C HIS A 129 -4.16 -5.05 -8.65
N LYS A 130 -3.09 -5.59 -9.22
CA LYS A 130 -2.85 -7.02 -9.36
C LYS A 130 -2.53 -7.65 -8.01
N TYR A 131 -3.18 -8.78 -7.71
CA TYR A 131 -2.89 -9.63 -6.56
C TYR A 131 -2.12 -10.88 -6.98
N GLU A 132 -1.44 -11.47 -6.02
CA GLU A 132 -0.77 -12.76 -6.13
C GLU A 132 -1.36 -13.73 -5.12
N THR A 133 -1.32 -15.02 -5.44
CA THR A 133 -1.78 -16.08 -4.53
C THR A 133 -0.63 -16.52 -3.65
N PHE A 134 -0.88 -16.56 -2.35
CA PHE A 134 0.04 -17.07 -1.33
C PHE A 134 -0.62 -18.22 -0.59
N THR A 135 0.14 -19.31 -0.40
CA THR A 135 -0.29 -20.47 0.39
C THR A 135 0.57 -20.51 1.65
N ARG A 136 -0.02 -20.08 2.76
CA ARG A 136 0.68 -19.99 4.04
C ARG A 136 0.90 -21.39 4.65
N ALA A 137 1.92 -21.51 5.51
CA ALA A 137 2.23 -22.75 6.21
C ALA A 137 1.09 -23.27 7.11
N ASP A 138 0.20 -22.39 7.58
CA ASP A 138 -1.01 -22.73 8.33
C ASP A 138 -2.18 -23.20 7.47
N GLY A 139 -1.98 -23.35 6.15
CA GLY A 139 -2.97 -23.83 5.19
C GLY A 139 -3.89 -22.74 4.60
N HIS A 140 -3.81 -21.50 5.05
CA HIS A 140 -4.59 -20.42 4.46
C HIS A 140 -4.07 -20.04 3.07
N VAL A 141 -4.99 -19.93 2.12
CA VAL A 141 -4.72 -19.40 0.78
C VAL A 141 -5.28 -17.99 0.69
N VAL A 142 -4.41 -17.01 0.45
CA VAL A 142 -4.77 -15.60 0.38
C VAL A 142 -4.33 -14.98 -0.94
N LYS A 143 -5.09 -14.00 -1.44
CA LYS A 143 -4.77 -13.23 -2.65
C LYS A 143 -4.51 -11.79 -2.25
N LEU A 144 -3.27 -11.35 -2.39
CA LEU A 144 -2.77 -10.11 -1.82
C LEU A 144 -1.86 -9.37 -2.81
N PRO A 145 -1.77 -8.03 -2.74
CA PRO A 145 -0.82 -7.24 -3.50
C PRO A 145 0.53 -7.20 -2.78
N MET A 146 1.52 -7.95 -3.25
CA MET A 146 2.89 -7.85 -2.73
C MET A 146 3.50 -6.47 -2.99
N ASP A 147 4.01 -5.81 -1.96
CA ASP A 147 4.84 -4.62 -2.12
C ASP A 147 6.17 -5.00 -2.79
N ARG A 148 6.55 -4.28 -3.85
CA ARG A 148 7.78 -4.51 -4.63
C ARG A 148 8.76 -3.35 -4.55
N GLY A 149 8.63 -2.49 -3.49
CA GLY A 149 9.43 -1.31 -3.24
C GLY A 149 8.69 0.01 -3.48
N GLU A 150 7.38 -0.03 -3.80
CA GLU A 150 6.54 1.16 -3.95
C GLU A 150 6.03 1.74 -2.63
N GLY A 151 6.16 1.01 -1.52
CA GLY A 151 5.75 1.47 -0.19
C GLY A 151 4.26 1.76 -0.11
N GLN A 152 3.41 0.75 -0.33
CA GLN A 152 1.93 0.82 -0.27
C GLN A 152 1.29 1.82 -1.26
N LYS A 153 1.97 2.15 -2.33
CA LYS A 153 1.42 3.05 -3.35
C LYS A 153 0.74 2.26 -4.46
N TRP A 154 -0.46 1.75 -4.21
CA TRP A 154 -1.24 0.94 -5.16
C TRP A 154 -1.27 1.52 -6.59
N ASN A 155 -1.25 2.84 -6.73
CA ASN A 155 -1.25 3.54 -8.02
C ASN A 155 0.10 3.51 -8.76
N LYS A 156 1.16 3.05 -8.09
CA LYS A 156 2.52 2.89 -8.62
C LYS A 156 3.02 1.45 -8.57
N ALA A 157 2.22 0.52 -8.02
CA ALA A 157 2.65 -0.86 -7.83
C ALA A 157 3.04 -1.52 -9.17
N PRO A 158 4.27 -2.06 -9.28
CA PRO A 158 4.77 -2.68 -10.50
C PRO A 158 3.87 -3.81 -11.01
N GLY A 159 3.64 -3.82 -12.31
CA GLY A 159 2.81 -4.83 -12.95
C GLY A 159 1.30 -4.53 -12.95
N ASN A 160 0.84 -3.49 -12.26
CA ASN A 160 -0.54 -3.03 -12.35
C ASN A 160 -0.86 -2.57 -13.77
N LEU A 161 -2.08 -2.86 -14.21
CA LEU A 161 -2.58 -2.42 -15.50
C LEU A 161 -3.41 -1.16 -15.35
N TYR A 162 -3.34 -0.26 -16.31
CA TYR A 162 -4.15 0.95 -16.29
C TYR A 162 -4.52 1.46 -17.69
N SER A 163 -5.60 2.23 -17.76
CA SER A 163 -6.04 2.87 -18.99
C SER A 163 -5.47 4.27 -19.14
N THR A 164 -5.47 4.79 -20.37
CA THR A 164 -5.33 6.23 -20.60
C THR A 164 -6.55 6.95 -20.00
N PRO A 165 -6.41 8.13 -19.38
CA PRO A 165 -7.54 8.95 -18.98
C PRO A 165 -8.43 9.32 -20.15
N LYS A 166 -9.75 9.30 -19.94
CA LYS A 166 -10.77 9.66 -20.96
C LYS A 166 -11.71 10.73 -20.41
N LYS A 167 -12.00 11.77 -21.20
CA LYS A 167 -12.99 12.79 -20.85
C LYS A 167 -14.39 12.24 -21.05
N ILE A 168 -15.29 12.49 -20.10
CA ILE A 168 -16.71 12.14 -20.14
C ILE A 168 -17.57 13.30 -19.64
N THR A 169 -18.87 13.26 -19.96
CA THR A 169 -19.87 14.16 -19.39
C THR A 169 -20.95 13.34 -18.69
N ILE A 170 -21.24 13.68 -17.44
CA ILE A 170 -22.37 13.16 -16.66
C ILE A 170 -23.48 14.20 -16.77
N SER A 171 -24.65 13.81 -17.27
CA SER A 171 -25.77 14.70 -17.47
C SER A 171 -27.01 14.17 -16.77
N ASN A 172 -27.69 15.02 -15.98
CA ASN A 172 -28.93 14.67 -15.28
C ASN A 172 -28.86 13.36 -14.48
N GLY A 173 -27.72 13.11 -13.80
CA GLY A 173 -27.48 11.87 -13.06
C GLY A 173 -27.25 10.64 -13.92
N GLN A 174 -27.18 10.79 -15.25
CA GLN A 174 -26.92 9.68 -16.16
C GLN A 174 -25.44 9.59 -16.50
N PHE A 175 -24.86 8.43 -16.19
CA PHE A 175 -23.49 8.10 -16.57
C PHE A 175 -23.47 7.60 -18.02
N PRO A 176 -22.54 8.07 -18.87
CA PRO A 176 -22.49 7.62 -20.26
C PRO A 176 -22.03 6.17 -20.37
N ASN A 177 -22.43 5.46 -21.44
CA ASN A 177 -21.84 4.19 -21.78
C ASN A 177 -20.34 4.37 -22.01
N LEU A 178 -19.52 3.58 -21.32
CA LEU A 178 -18.08 3.75 -21.32
C LEU A 178 -17.36 2.42 -21.56
N THR A 179 -16.40 2.45 -22.48
CA THR A 179 -15.47 1.35 -22.68
C THR A 179 -14.04 1.85 -22.42
N LEU A 180 -13.32 1.16 -21.53
CA LEU A 180 -11.91 1.41 -21.21
C LEU A 180 -11.09 0.16 -21.50
N LYS A 181 -9.86 0.37 -21.94
CA LYS A 181 -8.88 -0.69 -22.16
C LYS A 181 -7.65 -0.43 -21.28
N LEU A 182 -7.27 -1.44 -20.49
CA LEU A 182 -6.06 -1.41 -19.67
C LEU A 182 -4.88 -1.83 -20.54
N ASP A 183 -4.39 -0.96 -21.38
CA ASP A 183 -3.35 -1.21 -22.35
C ASP A 183 -1.95 -0.77 -21.88
N LYS A 184 -1.87 -0.17 -20.68
CA LYS A 184 -0.63 0.26 -20.06
C LYS A 184 -0.33 -0.58 -18.83
N LYS A 185 0.97 -0.78 -18.56
CA LYS A 185 1.48 -1.50 -17.38
C LYS A 185 2.44 -0.62 -16.60
N THR A 186 2.30 -0.60 -15.28
CA THR A 186 3.27 0.08 -14.40
C THR A 186 4.61 -0.65 -14.49
N PRO A 187 5.69 0.07 -14.83
CA PRO A 187 7.02 -0.53 -14.96
C PRO A 187 7.56 -1.01 -13.61
N PRO A 188 8.55 -1.92 -13.60
CA PRO A 188 9.32 -2.24 -12.40
C PRO A 188 9.98 -0.99 -11.82
N ILE A 189 10.13 -0.96 -10.49
CA ILE A 189 10.92 0.07 -9.82
C ILE A 189 12.39 -0.17 -10.15
N PRO A 190 13.10 0.85 -10.64
CA PRO A 190 14.54 0.74 -10.90
C PRO A 190 15.26 0.33 -9.60
N GLN A 191 16.12 -0.67 -9.70
CA GLN A 191 16.96 -1.04 -8.57
C GLN A 191 17.98 0.08 -8.30
N PRO A 192 18.15 0.53 -7.06
CA PRO A 192 19.13 1.54 -6.73
C PRO A 192 20.54 1.00 -6.99
N LYS A 193 21.44 1.86 -7.46
CA LYS A 193 22.84 1.49 -7.73
C LYS A 193 23.65 1.65 -6.47
N ASP A 194 24.52 0.68 -6.24
CA ASP A 194 25.54 0.79 -5.20
C ASP A 194 26.46 1.99 -5.46
N THR A 195 26.76 2.69 -4.39
CA THR A 195 27.78 3.75 -4.36
C THR A 195 28.99 3.32 -3.52
N LYS A 196 29.96 4.22 -3.37
CA LYS A 196 31.07 4.00 -2.45
C LYS A 196 30.58 3.70 -1.03
N TYR A 197 29.59 4.46 -0.55
CA TYR A 197 29.12 4.39 0.83
C TYR A 197 27.83 3.58 1.01
N VAL A 198 26.92 3.59 0.07
CA VAL A 198 25.63 2.93 0.17
C VAL A 198 25.60 1.66 -0.67
N LYS A 199 25.26 0.54 -0.05
CA LYS A 199 25.07 -0.76 -0.71
C LYS A 199 23.66 -1.26 -0.49
N HIS A 200 23.16 -2.05 -1.45
CA HIS A 200 21.79 -2.55 -1.46
C HIS A 200 21.83 -4.07 -1.42
N ILE A 201 21.30 -4.64 -0.35
CA ILE A 201 21.30 -6.09 -0.11
C ILE A 201 19.89 -6.64 -0.27
N LYS A 202 19.81 -7.78 -0.95
CA LYS A 202 18.59 -8.60 -1.02
C LYS A 202 18.99 -10.05 -0.87
N ILE A 203 18.41 -10.72 0.12
CA ILE A 203 18.63 -12.14 0.38
C ILE A 203 17.32 -12.90 0.29
N LYS A 204 17.34 -14.15 -0.15
CA LYS A 204 16.23 -15.07 -0.01
C LYS A 204 16.19 -15.53 1.45
N SER A 205 15.07 -15.27 2.11
CA SER A 205 14.83 -15.74 3.48
C SER A 205 14.26 -17.16 3.43
N LYS A 206 14.90 -18.09 4.13
CA LYS A 206 14.38 -19.46 4.28
C LYS A 206 13.14 -19.46 5.16
N LEU A 207 13.20 -18.81 6.31
CA LEU A 207 12.10 -18.76 7.29
C LEU A 207 10.82 -18.18 6.68
N LEU A 208 10.93 -17.08 5.94
CA LEU A 208 9.79 -16.48 5.29
C LEU A 208 9.29 -17.31 4.10
N SER A 209 10.20 -17.92 3.34
CA SER A 209 9.83 -18.76 2.21
C SER A 209 9.07 -20.01 2.65
N ASP A 210 9.49 -20.62 3.74
CA ASP A 210 8.81 -21.78 4.35
C ASP A 210 7.38 -21.38 4.82
N PHE A 211 7.24 -20.20 5.45
CA PHE A 211 5.94 -19.72 5.90
C PHE A 211 4.98 -19.40 4.76
N TRP A 212 5.46 -18.74 3.70
CA TRP A 212 4.64 -18.26 2.60
C TRP A 212 4.49 -19.26 1.43
N GLY A 213 5.15 -20.43 1.51
CA GLY A 213 5.11 -21.48 0.48
C GLY A 213 5.70 -21.06 -0.87
N ARG A 214 6.56 -20.03 -0.88
CA ARG A 214 7.21 -19.48 -2.08
C ARG A 214 8.44 -18.67 -1.72
N ASP A 215 9.27 -18.36 -2.71
CA ASP A 215 10.44 -17.52 -2.51
C ASP A 215 10.07 -16.14 -1.95
N MET A 216 10.55 -15.86 -0.74
CA MET A 216 10.42 -14.58 -0.06
C MET A 216 11.79 -13.98 0.22
N TYR A 217 11.86 -12.67 0.20
CA TYR A 217 13.11 -11.94 0.28
C TYR A 217 13.06 -10.88 1.38
N LEU A 218 14.21 -10.71 2.05
CA LEU A 218 14.52 -9.58 2.91
C LEU A 218 15.62 -8.74 2.25
N GLY A 219 15.73 -7.49 2.63
CA GLY A 219 16.77 -6.62 2.16
C GLY A 219 17.27 -5.66 3.22
N ALA A 220 18.34 -4.96 2.88
CA ALA A 220 18.82 -3.82 3.65
C ALA A 220 19.54 -2.84 2.73
N HIS A 221 19.39 -1.57 3.02
CA HIS A 221 20.31 -0.55 2.54
C HIS A 221 21.39 -0.39 3.60
N VAL A 222 22.65 -0.46 3.18
CA VAL A 222 23.80 -0.49 4.08
C VAL A 222 24.65 0.74 3.84
N LEU A 223 24.83 1.58 4.87
CA LEU A 223 25.72 2.74 4.82
C LEU A 223 27.04 2.38 5.49
N LEU A 224 28.12 2.44 4.70
CA LEU A 224 29.46 2.07 5.12
C LEU A 224 30.23 3.26 5.73
N PRO A 225 31.05 3.04 6.75
CA PRO A 225 31.87 4.10 7.34
C PRO A 225 33.00 4.53 6.40
N LYS A 226 33.48 5.76 6.61
CA LYS A 226 34.73 6.22 5.95
C LYS A 226 35.87 5.28 6.29
N GLY A 227 36.65 4.93 5.28
CA GLY A 227 37.82 4.05 5.44
C GLY A 227 37.49 2.55 5.37
N TRP A 228 36.25 2.17 5.15
CA TRP A 228 35.87 0.75 5.04
C TRP A 228 36.67 0.02 3.95
N GLU A 229 36.89 0.65 2.79
CA GLU A 229 37.63 0.05 1.67
C GLU A 229 39.13 -0.05 1.95
N THR A 230 39.70 0.91 2.70
CA THR A 230 41.13 1.01 2.97
C THR A 230 41.62 0.27 4.22
N HIS A 231 40.68 -0.23 5.02
CA HIS A 231 41.01 -0.98 6.27
C HIS A 231 40.36 -2.36 6.24
N PRO A 232 40.85 -3.30 5.41
CA PRO A 232 40.17 -4.58 5.14
C PRO A 232 40.07 -5.51 6.38
N ASN A 233 40.94 -5.34 7.37
CA ASN A 233 40.98 -6.16 8.57
C ASN A 233 40.18 -5.60 9.77
N VAL A 234 39.62 -4.39 9.63
CA VAL A 234 38.82 -3.76 10.68
C VAL A 234 37.40 -4.27 10.65
N LYS A 235 36.88 -4.61 11.84
CA LYS A 235 35.48 -4.93 12.07
C LYS A 235 34.76 -3.71 12.67
N TYR A 236 33.46 -3.59 12.39
CA TYR A 236 32.67 -2.42 12.73
C TYR A 236 31.43 -2.81 13.56
N PRO A 237 31.02 -2.00 14.53
CA PRO A 237 29.70 -2.10 15.14
C PRO A 237 28.60 -1.90 14.10
N LEU A 238 27.41 -2.43 14.39
CA LEU A 238 26.22 -2.33 13.52
C LEU A 238 25.15 -1.45 14.17
N ALA A 239 24.76 -0.37 13.49
CA ALA A 239 23.60 0.44 13.82
C ALA A 239 22.41 0.01 12.95
N ILE A 240 21.34 -0.44 13.57
CA ILE A 240 20.14 -0.93 12.90
C ILE A 240 19.09 0.15 12.98
N MET A 241 18.79 0.76 11.83
CA MET A 241 17.72 1.75 11.71
C MET A 241 16.44 1.03 11.27
N HIS A 242 15.51 0.94 12.21
CA HIS A 242 14.20 0.37 11.95
C HIS A 242 13.28 1.44 11.35
N GLY A 243 12.77 1.20 10.15
CA GLY A 243 11.82 2.08 9.47
C GLY A 243 10.50 1.37 9.20
N HIS A 244 9.43 2.13 9.08
CA HIS A 244 8.09 1.60 8.81
C HIS A 244 7.89 1.18 7.35
N PHE A 245 8.50 1.88 6.40
CA PHE A 245 8.40 1.55 4.98
C PHE A 245 9.79 1.41 4.35
N PRO A 246 9.89 0.69 3.21
CA PRO A 246 11.11 0.66 2.44
C PRO A 246 11.63 2.07 2.19
N SER A 247 12.81 2.38 2.68
CA SER A 247 13.41 3.70 2.55
C SER A 247 14.89 3.60 2.27
N ASP A 248 15.43 4.51 1.46
CA ASP A 248 16.85 4.63 1.19
C ASP A 248 17.52 5.61 2.16
N PHE A 249 18.84 5.71 2.11
CA PHE A 249 19.63 6.77 2.74
C PHE A 249 19.52 8.09 1.97
N GLY A 250 18.30 8.52 1.63
CA GLY A 250 18.05 9.78 0.93
C GLY A 250 18.54 11.02 1.68
N GLY A 251 18.70 10.90 3.01
CA GLY A 251 19.37 11.90 3.84
C GLY A 251 20.90 11.81 3.85
N PHE A 252 21.55 11.13 2.88
CA PHE A 252 23.00 11.01 2.75
C PHE A 252 23.43 11.42 1.34
N ARG A 253 23.94 12.64 1.19
CA ARG A 253 24.29 13.22 -0.10
C ARG A 253 25.78 13.57 -0.15
N THR A 254 26.54 12.93 -1.04
CA THR A 254 27.98 13.15 -1.18
C THR A 254 28.35 14.44 -1.92
N THR A 255 27.40 15.00 -2.69
CA THR A 255 27.58 16.27 -3.44
C THR A 255 26.97 17.44 -2.67
N PRO A 256 27.51 18.66 -2.81
CA PRO A 256 26.87 19.87 -2.27
C PRO A 256 25.42 20.01 -2.76
N PRO A 257 24.58 20.80 -2.06
CA PRO A 257 23.27 21.17 -2.56
C PRO A 257 23.32 21.75 -3.95
N ASP A 258 22.29 21.49 -4.76
CA ASP A 258 22.19 22.02 -6.11
C ASP A 258 21.90 23.55 -6.03
N SER A 259 22.88 24.34 -6.45
CA SER A 259 22.78 25.80 -6.43
C SER A 259 21.77 26.39 -7.41
N SER A 260 21.31 25.59 -8.39
CA SER A 260 20.27 25.98 -9.35
C SER A 260 18.85 25.72 -8.87
N LEU A 261 18.70 24.98 -7.77
CA LEU A 261 17.40 24.60 -7.22
C LEU A 261 16.67 25.83 -6.67
N LYS A 262 15.45 26.05 -7.16
CA LYS A 262 14.59 27.11 -6.65
C LYS A 262 13.87 26.67 -5.36
N PRO A 263 13.62 27.56 -4.43
CA PRO A 263 12.80 27.26 -3.26
C PRO A 263 11.41 26.80 -3.67
N GLU A 264 10.91 25.76 -2.99
CA GLU A 264 9.54 25.25 -3.14
C GLU A 264 8.84 25.28 -1.80
N TYR A 265 7.57 25.69 -1.80
CA TYR A 265 6.74 25.66 -0.61
C TYR A 265 6.31 24.23 -0.28
N SER A 266 6.56 23.80 0.94
CA SER A 266 6.08 22.51 1.44
C SER A 266 4.71 22.66 2.11
N GLU A 267 3.67 22.19 1.47
CA GLU A 267 2.32 22.13 2.05
C GLU A 267 2.25 21.28 3.33
N ARG A 268 3.08 20.24 3.43
CA ARG A 268 3.14 19.34 4.59
C ARG A 268 3.72 20.03 5.82
N PHE A 269 4.83 20.77 5.63
CA PHE A 269 5.58 21.40 6.73
C PHE A 269 5.30 22.89 6.88
N LYS A 270 4.51 23.47 5.95
CA LYS A 270 4.14 24.89 5.91
C LYS A 270 5.36 25.83 5.93
N VAL A 271 6.40 25.45 5.18
CA VAL A 271 7.66 26.21 5.09
C VAL A 271 8.13 26.34 3.64
N GLU A 272 8.67 27.52 3.31
CA GLU A 272 9.33 27.78 2.03
C GLU A 272 10.75 27.21 2.02
N GLY A 273 11.19 26.70 0.86
CA GLY A 273 12.56 26.22 0.68
C GLY A 273 12.89 24.91 1.37
N TYR A 274 11.88 24.13 1.78
CA TYR A 274 12.10 22.82 2.40
C TYR A 274 12.95 21.87 1.54
N ASN A 275 12.80 21.92 0.22
CA ASN A 275 13.61 21.18 -0.75
C ASN A 275 15.10 21.52 -0.68
N LEU A 276 15.45 22.78 -0.41
CA LEU A 276 16.84 23.22 -0.20
C LEU A 276 17.39 22.72 1.13
N THR A 277 16.61 22.87 2.19
CA THR A 277 16.96 22.41 3.53
C THR A 277 17.28 20.92 3.54
N VAL A 278 16.43 20.10 2.91
CA VAL A 278 16.65 18.64 2.81
C VAL A 278 17.99 18.29 2.11
N GLN A 279 18.36 19.01 1.06
CA GLN A 279 19.64 18.76 0.39
C GLN A 279 20.84 19.22 1.25
N GLN A 280 20.70 20.33 1.95
CA GLN A 280 21.75 20.82 2.85
C GLN A 280 21.98 19.87 4.00
N GLU A 281 20.91 19.46 4.69
CA GLU A 281 21.00 18.49 5.81
C GLU A 281 21.59 17.15 5.36
N ALA A 282 21.20 16.66 4.18
CA ALA A 282 21.74 15.43 3.61
C ALA A 282 23.26 15.52 3.32
N HIS A 283 23.74 16.68 2.87
CA HIS A 283 25.15 16.92 2.65
C HIS A 283 25.93 17.11 3.95
N ASP A 284 25.33 17.78 4.94
CA ASP A 284 25.93 17.96 6.26
C ASP A 284 26.02 16.61 7.01
N PHE A 285 25.02 15.73 6.85
CA PHE A 285 25.11 14.36 7.36
C PHE A 285 26.29 13.61 6.73
N TYR A 286 26.49 13.69 5.41
CA TYR A 286 27.66 13.11 4.75
C TYR A 286 28.99 13.62 5.31
N LYS A 287 29.12 14.96 5.50
CA LYS A 287 30.33 15.55 6.08
C LYS A 287 30.57 15.07 7.50
N THR A 288 29.51 15.00 8.30
CA THR A 288 29.57 14.49 9.66
C THR A 288 29.97 13.00 9.70
N TRP A 289 29.28 12.17 8.92
CA TRP A 289 29.55 10.72 8.81
C TRP A 289 30.99 10.40 8.41
N THR A 290 31.53 11.20 7.50
CA THR A 290 32.90 11.03 7.01
C THR A 290 33.93 11.84 7.79
N GLY A 291 33.52 12.65 8.76
CA GLY A 291 34.36 13.49 9.59
C GLY A 291 35.32 12.67 10.48
N PRO A 292 36.39 13.30 11.01
CA PRO A 292 37.38 12.58 11.83
C PRO A 292 36.83 12.10 13.16
N ASN A 293 35.87 12.82 13.74
CA ASN A 293 35.35 12.57 15.08
C ASN A 293 34.08 11.71 15.11
N PHE A 294 33.54 11.30 13.94
CA PHE A 294 32.35 10.45 13.88
C PHE A 294 32.72 8.98 14.10
N PRO A 295 31.99 8.24 14.92
CA PRO A 295 32.23 6.80 15.14
C PRO A 295 32.19 6.02 13.82
N ARG A 296 33.06 5.03 13.69
CA ARG A 296 33.08 4.14 12.51
C ARG A 296 32.14 2.98 12.74
N VAL A 297 30.92 3.09 12.24
CA VAL A 297 29.87 2.08 12.35
C VAL A 297 29.31 1.77 10.96
N ILE A 298 28.78 0.57 10.78
CA ILE A 298 27.92 0.22 9.66
C ILE A 298 26.49 0.59 10.08
N ALA A 299 25.77 1.36 9.28
CA ALA A 299 24.36 1.59 9.52
C ALA A 299 23.52 0.85 8.48
N ILE A 300 22.41 0.24 8.89
CA ILE A 300 21.47 -0.44 7.99
C ILE A 300 20.06 0.08 8.14
N LYS A 301 19.34 0.16 7.02
CA LYS A 301 17.89 0.31 6.97
C LYS A 301 17.30 -0.97 6.43
N ILE A 302 16.53 -1.66 7.25
CA ILE A 302 15.93 -2.94 6.90
C ILE A 302 14.83 -2.74 5.86
N GLN A 303 14.76 -3.63 4.87
CA GLN A 303 13.72 -3.70 3.87
C GLN A 303 12.94 -4.99 4.10
N HIS A 304 11.72 -4.87 4.64
CA HIS A 304 10.93 -6.02 5.09
C HIS A 304 9.45 -5.94 4.65
N PRO A 305 9.19 -5.71 3.33
CA PRO A 305 7.83 -5.64 2.82
C PRO A 305 7.11 -6.98 2.96
N THR A 306 5.80 -6.94 3.18
CA THR A 306 4.96 -8.13 3.32
C THR A 306 3.97 -8.28 2.17
N PRO A 307 3.37 -9.49 1.98
CA PRO A 307 2.28 -9.66 1.04
C PRO A 307 1.02 -8.85 1.34
N TYR A 308 0.84 -8.38 2.59
CA TYR A 308 -0.32 -7.56 2.97
C TYR A 308 -0.23 -6.09 2.54
N TYR A 309 0.72 -5.79 1.66
CA TYR A 309 0.92 -4.43 1.16
C TYR A 309 1.29 -3.44 2.27
N ASP A 310 2.08 -3.93 3.21
CA ASP A 310 2.63 -3.23 4.36
C ASP A 310 4.01 -3.80 4.68
N ASP A 311 4.69 -3.28 5.69
CA ASP A 311 5.88 -3.89 6.25
C ASP A 311 5.55 -4.81 7.43
N SER A 312 6.55 -5.54 7.91
CA SER A 312 6.37 -6.53 8.96
C SER A 312 6.47 -5.96 10.38
N TYR A 313 6.75 -4.66 10.53
CA TYR A 313 7.16 -4.06 11.82
C TYR A 313 8.34 -4.79 12.50
N ALA A 314 9.11 -5.58 11.72
CA ALA A 314 10.22 -6.42 12.18
C ALA A 314 9.87 -7.40 13.31
N VAL A 315 8.62 -7.84 13.41
CA VAL A 315 8.15 -8.76 14.46
C VAL A 315 7.67 -10.08 13.87
N ASN A 316 7.63 -11.11 14.70
CA ASN A 316 6.97 -12.37 14.37
C ASN A 316 5.45 -12.22 14.48
N SER A 317 4.74 -12.74 13.52
CA SER A 317 3.28 -12.66 13.47
C SER A 317 2.68 -13.94 12.89
N ALA A 318 1.58 -14.41 13.46
CA ALA A 318 0.82 -15.53 12.91
C ALA A 318 0.26 -15.22 11.51
N ALA A 319 -0.02 -13.94 11.21
CA ALA A 319 -0.54 -13.52 9.91
C ALA A 319 0.54 -13.32 8.86
N GLN A 320 1.68 -12.75 9.23
CA GLN A 320 2.73 -12.33 8.29
C GLN A 320 3.96 -13.23 8.29
N GLY A 321 4.12 -14.10 9.30
CA GLY A 321 5.25 -15.01 9.43
C GLY A 321 6.36 -14.51 10.35
N PRO A 322 7.49 -15.23 10.41
CA PRO A 322 8.57 -15.00 11.37
C PRO A 322 9.56 -13.92 10.89
N TYR A 323 9.08 -12.69 10.62
CA TYR A 323 9.95 -11.62 10.14
C TYR A 323 11.00 -11.19 11.16
N GLY A 324 10.66 -11.16 12.45
CA GLY A 324 11.62 -10.86 13.52
C GLY A 324 12.77 -11.84 13.54
N ASP A 325 12.48 -13.14 13.46
CA ASP A 325 13.48 -14.21 13.41
C ASP A 325 14.29 -14.14 12.10
N ALA A 326 13.65 -13.94 10.98
CA ALA A 326 14.33 -13.84 9.68
C ALA A 326 15.31 -12.64 9.63
N ILE A 327 14.91 -11.50 10.20
CA ILE A 327 15.80 -10.34 10.33
C ILE A 327 16.96 -10.65 11.26
N THR A 328 16.68 -11.25 12.42
CA THR A 328 17.67 -11.47 13.48
C THR A 328 18.64 -12.59 13.11
N TYR A 329 18.16 -13.69 12.54
CA TYR A 329 18.97 -14.91 12.34
C TYR A 329 19.43 -15.13 10.89
N GLU A 330 18.85 -14.42 9.92
CA GLU A 330 19.26 -14.52 8.51
C GLU A 330 19.89 -13.22 8.01
N LEU A 331 19.16 -12.08 8.07
CA LEU A 331 19.60 -10.83 7.45
C LEU A 331 20.79 -10.19 8.18
N ILE A 332 20.70 -10.01 9.49
CA ILE A 332 21.75 -9.34 10.28
C ILE A 332 23.08 -10.13 10.21
N PRO A 333 23.10 -11.45 10.44
CA PRO A 333 24.35 -12.24 10.32
C PRO A 333 24.92 -12.21 8.89
N TYR A 334 24.07 -12.21 7.86
CA TYR A 334 24.53 -12.07 6.48
C TYR A 334 25.25 -10.74 6.27
N ILE A 335 24.67 -9.64 6.74
CA ILE A 335 25.24 -8.28 6.59
C ILE A 335 26.58 -8.19 7.37
N GLU A 336 26.63 -8.67 8.60
CA GLU A 336 27.84 -8.65 9.42
C GLU A 336 28.98 -9.43 8.76
N LYS A 337 28.67 -10.59 8.20
CA LYS A 337 29.64 -11.39 7.44
C LYS A 337 30.12 -10.66 6.19
N GLN A 338 29.19 -10.10 5.42
CA GLN A 338 29.47 -9.44 4.13
C GLN A 338 30.25 -8.13 4.29
N PHE A 339 29.95 -7.37 5.34
CA PHE A 339 30.51 -6.02 5.54
C PHE A 339 31.45 -5.91 6.75
N ARG A 340 31.90 -7.02 7.31
CA ARG A 340 32.83 -7.06 8.44
C ARG A 340 32.24 -6.44 9.70
N GLY A 341 31.01 -6.80 10.04
CA GLY A 341 30.44 -6.52 11.36
C GLY A 341 31.20 -7.28 12.45
N ILE A 342 31.18 -6.77 13.67
CA ILE A 342 31.79 -7.45 14.84
C ILE A 342 31.07 -8.78 15.12
N GLY A 343 29.75 -8.80 14.97
CA GLY A 343 28.93 -10.02 15.12
C GLY A 343 28.48 -10.32 16.53
N GLU A 344 28.79 -9.47 17.50
CA GLU A 344 28.48 -9.66 18.91
C GLU A 344 27.30 -8.76 19.35
N GLY A 345 26.46 -9.24 20.26
CA GLY A 345 25.29 -8.52 20.74
C GLY A 345 25.58 -7.12 21.26
N TRP A 346 26.69 -6.95 22.00
CA TRP A 346 27.11 -5.66 22.56
C TRP A 346 27.54 -4.64 21.49
N SER A 347 27.77 -5.09 20.26
CA SER A 347 28.21 -4.24 19.15
C SER A 347 27.05 -3.86 18.21
N ARG A 348 25.81 -4.20 18.56
CA ARG A 348 24.59 -3.89 17.80
C ARG A 348 23.76 -2.83 18.51
N PHE A 349 23.36 -1.81 17.77
CA PHE A 349 22.54 -0.71 18.25
C PHE A 349 21.27 -0.63 17.41
N VAL A 350 20.13 -0.46 18.07
CA VAL A 350 18.83 -0.21 17.39
C VAL A 350 18.49 1.25 17.56
N TYR A 351 18.11 1.90 16.48
CA TYR A 351 17.75 3.33 16.44
C TYR A 351 16.44 3.54 15.70
#